data_8c30f8661c73303f2f94ccb725427297
#
_entry.id   8c30f8661c73303f2f94ccb725427297
#
_cell.length_a   1.000
_cell.length_b   1.000
_cell.length_c   1.000
_cell.angle_alpha   90.00
_cell.angle_beta   90.00
_cell.angle_gamma   90.00
#
_symmetry.space_group_name_H-M   'P 1'
#
loop_
_entity.id
_entity.type
_entity.pdbx_description
1 polymer ?
#
loop_
_entity_poly.entity_id
_entity_poly.type
_entity_poly.pdbx_seq_one_letter_code
_entity_poly.pdbx_strand_id
1 'polypeptide(L)'
;MRLDKFIAQQLGVSRAIAGRLIRGHHVTIDDEVVRDTAFKLLPEHAVAYEGNTLTQQNGPRYFMLNKPQGYVCSTEDPDHPTVLYFLDEPVAYKLHAAGRLDIDTTGLVLMTDDGQWSHRITSPRHHCEKTYLVTLENPLSADTAEQFAKGVQLHNEKDLTKPAVLEEITPTEVRLTISEGRYHQVKRMFAAVGNRVVGLHRERIGEIALDPTLEPGEYRRLTEEEIASVGAPER
;
A
#
# COMPACT_ATOMS: atom_id res chain seq x y z
N MET A 1 16.05 -4.32 -20.53
CA MET A 1 16.11 -2.89 -20.10
C MET A 1 17.47 -2.31 -20.46
N ARG A 2 17.65 -0.97 -20.63
CA ARG A 2 19.00 -0.39 -20.84
C ARG A 2 19.78 -0.35 -19.52
N LEU A 3 21.09 -0.60 -19.59
CA LEU A 3 22.00 -0.65 -18.44
C LEU A 3 22.01 0.68 -17.67
N ASP A 4 22.09 1.83 -18.36
CA ASP A 4 22.09 3.16 -17.71
C ASP A 4 20.80 3.41 -16.91
N LYS A 5 19.66 2.94 -17.41
CA LYS A 5 18.38 3.02 -16.70
C LYS A 5 18.35 2.09 -15.49
N PHE A 6 18.87 0.88 -15.65
CA PHE A 6 18.93 -0.10 -14.56
C PHE A 6 19.81 0.40 -13.40
N ILE A 7 21.07 0.81 -13.68
CA ILE A 7 22.00 1.33 -12.67
C ILE A 7 21.41 2.57 -11.97
N ALA A 8 20.80 3.50 -12.75
CA ALA A 8 20.15 4.67 -12.16
C ALA A 8 19.04 4.29 -11.18
N GLN A 9 18.28 3.24 -11.50
CA GLN A 9 17.18 2.75 -10.67
C GLN A 9 17.70 2.03 -9.40
N GLN A 10 18.73 1.20 -9.54
CA GLN A 10 19.28 0.42 -8.42
C GLN A 10 20.02 1.30 -7.39
N LEU A 11 20.74 2.29 -7.87
CA LEU A 11 21.56 3.16 -7.00
C LEU A 11 20.85 4.47 -6.59
N GLY A 12 19.61 4.72 -7.05
CA GLY A 12 18.89 5.95 -6.74
C GLY A 12 19.52 7.22 -7.32
N VAL A 13 20.25 7.11 -8.45
CA VAL A 13 20.98 8.23 -9.06
C VAL A 13 20.38 8.64 -10.41
N SER A 14 20.77 9.81 -10.93
CA SER A 14 20.38 10.21 -12.29
C SER A 14 21.03 9.31 -13.36
N ARG A 15 20.39 9.18 -14.54
CA ARG A 15 20.97 8.44 -15.68
C ARG A 15 22.33 8.97 -16.12
N ALA A 16 22.56 10.28 -15.94
CA ALA A 16 23.86 10.91 -16.24
C ALA A 16 24.96 10.41 -15.29
N ILE A 17 24.63 10.27 -13.99
CA ILE A 17 25.54 9.69 -12.98
C ILE A 17 25.76 8.20 -13.28
N ALA A 18 24.70 7.43 -13.50
CA ALA A 18 24.80 6.02 -13.87
C ALA A 18 25.70 5.80 -15.09
N GLY A 19 25.56 6.64 -16.12
CA GLY A 19 26.42 6.60 -17.31
C GLY A 19 27.89 6.89 -17.00
N ARG A 20 28.22 7.74 -16.01
CA ARG A 20 29.60 7.96 -15.56
C ARG A 20 30.15 6.73 -14.85
N LEU A 21 29.35 6.11 -13.96
CA LEU A 21 29.75 4.89 -13.25
C LEU A 21 30.04 3.73 -14.19
N ILE A 22 29.19 3.53 -15.22
CA ILE A 22 29.40 2.52 -16.25
C ILE A 22 30.70 2.76 -17.01
N ARG A 23 30.93 3.97 -17.52
CA ARG A 23 32.16 4.33 -18.23
C ARG A 23 33.41 4.33 -17.34
N GLY A 24 33.21 4.54 -16.02
CA GLY A 24 34.28 4.50 -15.01
C GLY A 24 34.66 3.08 -14.57
N HIS A 25 34.14 2.04 -15.21
CA HIS A 25 34.46 0.64 -14.90
C HIS A 25 33.95 0.13 -13.55
N HIS A 26 32.96 0.78 -12.97
CA HIS A 26 32.37 0.36 -11.69
C HIS A 26 31.27 -0.70 -11.85
N VAL A 27 30.90 -1.05 -13.08
CA VAL A 27 29.79 -1.97 -13.38
C VAL A 27 30.28 -3.16 -14.19
N THR A 28 29.91 -4.36 -13.75
CA THR A 28 30.14 -5.62 -14.49
C THR A 28 28.81 -6.26 -14.87
N ILE A 29 28.82 -7.02 -15.97
CA ILE A 29 27.76 -7.93 -16.39
C ILE A 29 28.41 -9.29 -16.62
N ASP A 30 27.90 -10.33 -15.93
CA ASP A 30 28.45 -11.68 -15.98
C ASP A 30 29.97 -11.69 -15.69
N ASP A 31 30.37 -10.90 -14.66
CA ASP A 31 31.74 -10.66 -14.22
C ASP A 31 32.64 -9.88 -15.20
N GLU A 32 32.13 -9.47 -16.36
CA GLU A 32 32.88 -8.66 -17.34
C GLU A 32 32.56 -7.17 -17.20
N VAL A 33 33.60 -6.30 -17.26
CA VAL A 33 33.45 -4.85 -17.19
C VAL A 33 32.77 -4.33 -18.46
N VAL A 34 31.64 -3.63 -18.29
CA VAL A 34 30.87 -3.05 -19.39
C VAL A 34 30.98 -1.53 -19.39
N ARG A 35 31.21 -0.92 -20.57
CA ARG A 35 31.29 0.54 -20.78
C ARG A 35 30.13 1.11 -21.57
N ASP A 36 29.39 0.25 -22.29
CA ASP A 36 28.24 0.67 -23.08
C ASP A 36 27.04 0.98 -22.18
N THR A 37 26.76 2.24 -22.00
CA THR A 37 25.60 2.72 -21.22
C THR A 37 24.26 2.31 -21.82
N ALA A 38 24.24 2.00 -23.11
CA ALA A 38 23.05 1.58 -23.85
C ALA A 38 22.86 0.05 -23.89
N PHE A 39 23.80 -0.71 -23.32
CA PHE A 39 23.73 -2.17 -23.29
C PHE A 39 22.34 -2.66 -22.89
N LYS A 40 21.78 -3.59 -23.65
CA LYS A 40 20.44 -4.12 -23.42
C LYS A 40 20.51 -5.31 -22.47
N LEU A 41 20.17 -5.08 -21.21
CA LEU A 41 20.08 -6.15 -20.20
C LEU A 41 18.96 -7.12 -20.54
N LEU A 42 19.30 -8.40 -20.45
CA LEU A 42 18.38 -9.54 -20.46
C LEU A 42 18.16 -10.03 -19.02
N PRO A 43 17.06 -10.75 -18.74
CA PRO A 43 16.75 -11.25 -17.38
C PRO A 43 17.85 -12.11 -16.74
N GLU A 44 18.56 -12.88 -17.56
CA GLU A 44 19.63 -13.79 -17.17
C GLU A 44 20.96 -13.14 -16.82
N HIS A 45 21.19 -11.87 -17.23
CA HIS A 45 22.47 -11.20 -16.96
C HIS A 45 22.64 -10.90 -15.46
N ALA A 46 23.76 -11.32 -14.90
CA ALA A 46 24.16 -10.95 -13.55
C ALA A 46 24.88 -9.58 -13.60
N VAL A 47 24.28 -8.56 -13.00
CA VAL A 47 24.85 -7.22 -12.96
C VAL A 47 25.43 -6.95 -11.57
N ALA A 48 26.65 -6.41 -11.49
CA ALA A 48 27.22 -5.98 -10.23
C ALA A 48 27.77 -4.53 -10.33
N TYR A 49 27.74 -3.85 -9.19
CA TYR A 49 28.35 -2.53 -8.99
C TYR A 49 29.39 -2.64 -7.87
N GLU A 50 30.65 -2.33 -8.19
CA GLU A 50 31.79 -2.47 -7.27
C GLU A 50 31.83 -3.84 -6.57
N GLY A 51 31.56 -4.91 -7.32
CA GLY A 51 31.57 -6.29 -6.83
C GLY A 51 30.29 -6.72 -6.08
N ASN A 52 29.36 -5.79 -5.82
CA ASN A 52 28.06 -6.12 -5.20
C ASN A 52 27.02 -6.42 -6.27
N THR A 53 26.46 -7.62 -6.22
CA THR A 53 25.41 -8.06 -7.16
C THR A 53 24.16 -7.19 -7.03
N LEU A 54 23.71 -6.64 -8.16
CA LEU A 54 22.47 -5.88 -8.26
C LEU A 54 21.37 -6.82 -8.79
N THR A 55 20.34 -7.04 -8.00
CA THR A 55 19.24 -7.91 -8.41
C THR A 55 18.42 -7.24 -9.49
N GLN A 56 18.29 -7.88 -10.65
CA GLN A 56 17.32 -7.47 -11.67
C GLN A 56 15.91 -7.80 -11.13
N GLN A 57 15.26 -6.82 -10.52
CA GLN A 57 13.83 -6.96 -10.23
C GLN A 57 13.05 -6.82 -11.53
N ASN A 58 12.75 -7.95 -12.13
CA ASN A 58 11.91 -8.03 -13.33
C ASN A 58 10.45 -8.04 -12.90
N GLY A 59 9.78 -6.90 -13.08
CA GLY A 59 8.36 -6.75 -12.81
C GLY A 59 8.03 -5.81 -11.65
N PRO A 60 6.74 -5.53 -11.47
CA PRO A 60 6.25 -4.70 -10.38
C PRO A 60 6.42 -5.39 -9.02
N ARG A 61 6.50 -4.58 -7.98
CA ARG A 61 6.69 -5.03 -6.60
C ARG A 61 5.40 -4.85 -5.82
N TYR A 62 5.13 -5.78 -4.93
CA TYR A 62 3.92 -5.79 -4.11
C TYR A 62 4.28 -6.20 -2.68
N PHE A 63 3.93 -5.37 -1.71
CA PHE A 63 4.19 -5.61 -0.30
C PHE A 63 2.94 -5.37 0.53
N MET A 64 2.82 -6.09 1.64
CA MET A 64 1.96 -5.70 2.74
C MET A 64 2.81 -5.17 3.90
N LEU A 65 2.34 -4.10 4.50
CA LEU A 65 2.93 -3.46 5.68
C LEU A 65 1.88 -3.42 6.79
N ASN A 66 2.25 -3.80 8.00
CA ASN A 66 1.47 -3.50 9.20
C ASN A 66 1.82 -2.08 9.68
N LYS A 67 1.06 -1.09 9.24
CA LYS A 67 1.33 0.32 9.53
C LYS A 67 1.06 0.64 11.01
N PRO A 68 2.03 1.17 11.76
CA PRO A 68 1.79 1.74 13.09
C PRO A 68 1.19 3.14 13.02
N GLN A 69 0.76 3.69 14.17
CA GLN A 69 0.40 5.10 14.30
C GLN A 69 1.59 6.03 14.06
N GLY A 70 1.30 7.29 13.71
CA GLY A 70 2.29 8.35 13.59
C GLY A 70 2.95 8.46 12.21
N TYR A 71 2.60 7.61 11.25
CA TYR A 71 3.13 7.63 9.89
C TYR A 71 2.04 7.90 8.88
N VAL A 72 2.38 8.65 7.83
CA VAL A 72 1.48 8.96 6.71
C VAL A 72 1.75 8.06 5.51
N CYS A 73 0.71 7.79 4.72
CA CYS A 73 0.79 6.95 3.51
C CYS A 73 1.19 7.74 2.24
N SER A 74 1.73 8.95 2.38
CA SER A 74 2.32 9.71 1.28
C SER A 74 3.74 9.22 0.98
N THR A 75 4.24 9.50 -0.22
CA THR A 75 5.63 9.24 -0.57
C THR A 75 6.58 10.29 -0.01
N GLU A 76 6.06 11.51 0.23
CA GLU A 76 6.77 12.64 0.83
C GLU A 76 5.81 13.40 1.74
N ASP A 77 6.27 13.87 2.88
CA ASP A 77 5.53 14.74 3.80
C ASP A 77 6.53 15.60 4.58
N PRO A 78 6.34 16.94 4.66
CA PRO A 78 7.29 17.83 5.34
C PRO A 78 7.22 17.74 6.86
N ASP A 79 6.10 17.30 7.42
CA ASP A 79 5.81 17.39 8.86
C ASP A 79 5.80 16.01 9.54
N HIS A 80 5.59 14.93 8.79
CA HIS A 80 5.39 13.60 9.34
C HIS A 80 6.24 12.55 8.63
N PRO A 81 6.73 11.53 9.36
CA PRO A 81 7.40 10.40 8.74
C PRO A 81 6.41 9.61 7.87
N THR A 82 6.90 9.11 6.73
CA THR A 82 6.10 8.34 5.79
C THR A 82 6.27 6.84 6.01
N VAL A 83 5.34 6.03 5.50
CA VAL A 83 5.40 4.56 5.55
C VAL A 83 6.61 3.99 4.81
N LEU A 84 7.26 4.77 3.92
CA LEU A 84 8.48 4.35 3.25
C LEU A 84 9.67 4.15 4.20
N TYR A 85 9.62 4.74 5.40
CA TYR A 85 10.63 4.55 6.44
C TYR A 85 10.84 3.07 6.81
N PHE A 86 9.79 2.26 6.73
CA PHE A 86 9.84 0.84 7.09
C PHE A 86 10.35 -0.08 5.98
N LEU A 87 10.45 0.42 4.75
CA LEU A 87 10.76 -0.41 3.59
C LEU A 87 12.26 -0.37 3.29
N ASP A 88 12.96 -1.43 3.67
CA ASP A 88 14.37 -1.65 3.29
C ASP A 88 14.44 -2.28 1.88
N GLU A 89 13.98 -1.52 0.90
CA GLU A 89 13.88 -1.97 -0.50
C GLU A 89 14.62 -1.01 -1.44
N PRO A 90 15.33 -1.54 -2.44
CA PRO A 90 15.93 -0.70 -3.46
C PRO A 90 14.89 0.21 -4.10
N VAL A 91 15.20 1.50 -4.25
CA VAL A 91 14.32 2.47 -4.90
C VAL A 91 12.92 2.52 -4.26
N ALA A 92 12.86 2.43 -2.92
CA ALA A 92 11.58 2.44 -2.15
C ALA A 92 10.71 3.66 -2.48
N TYR A 93 11.30 4.82 -2.84
CA TYR A 93 10.58 6.04 -3.21
C TYR A 93 9.66 5.90 -4.45
N LYS A 94 9.73 4.80 -5.20
CA LYS A 94 8.80 4.49 -6.29
C LYS A 94 7.56 3.74 -5.84
N LEU A 95 7.60 3.18 -4.63
CA LEU A 95 6.46 2.50 -4.04
C LEU A 95 5.45 3.52 -3.55
N HIS A 96 4.19 3.25 -3.75
CA HIS A 96 3.08 4.05 -3.25
C HIS A 96 2.03 3.14 -2.59
N ALA A 97 1.25 3.72 -1.69
CA ALA A 97 0.20 2.99 -1.00
C ALA A 97 -1.02 2.79 -1.93
N ALA A 98 -1.43 1.53 -2.11
CA ALA A 98 -2.70 1.16 -2.74
C ALA A 98 -3.81 1.18 -1.68
N GLY A 99 -4.36 2.37 -1.44
CA GLY A 99 -5.34 2.63 -0.37
C GLY A 99 -4.69 3.15 0.91
N ARG A 100 -4.77 4.46 1.09
CA ARG A 100 -4.17 5.18 2.22
C ARG A 100 -4.88 4.89 3.53
N LEU A 101 -4.16 5.02 4.63
CA LEU A 101 -4.66 5.12 6.00
C LEU A 101 -4.27 6.49 6.58
N ASP A 102 -5.09 7.00 7.48
CA ASP A 102 -4.80 8.21 8.23
C ASP A 102 -3.59 7.99 9.16
N ILE A 103 -3.00 9.08 9.64
CA ILE A 103 -1.81 9.04 10.51
C ILE A 103 -2.05 8.26 11.81
N ASP A 104 -3.25 8.33 12.36
CA ASP A 104 -3.66 7.67 13.59
C ASP A 104 -4.32 6.29 13.37
N THR A 105 -4.50 5.87 12.12
CA THR A 105 -5.05 4.56 11.75
C THR A 105 -3.92 3.56 11.54
N THR A 106 -4.11 2.32 12.01
CA THR A 106 -3.13 1.24 11.93
C THR A 106 -3.56 0.11 11.00
N GLY A 107 -2.67 -0.85 10.78
CA GLY A 107 -2.97 -2.11 10.09
C GLY A 107 -2.54 -2.14 8.63
N LEU A 108 -3.23 -2.92 7.83
CA LEU A 108 -2.86 -3.29 6.47
C LEU A 108 -2.72 -2.09 5.53
N VAL A 109 -1.52 -1.87 5.04
CA VAL A 109 -1.24 -1.01 3.89
C VAL A 109 -0.56 -1.85 2.81
N LEU A 110 -1.09 -1.79 1.59
CA LEU A 110 -0.49 -2.43 0.43
C LEU A 110 0.39 -1.41 -0.29
N MET A 111 1.66 -1.78 -0.57
CA MET A 111 2.64 -0.92 -1.21
C MET A 111 3.05 -1.52 -2.55
N THR A 112 3.07 -0.72 -3.61
CA THR A 112 3.42 -1.21 -4.96
C THR A 112 3.96 -0.09 -5.84
N ASP A 113 4.64 -0.46 -6.92
CA ASP A 113 4.97 0.42 -8.06
C ASP A 113 4.13 0.11 -9.31
N ASP A 114 3.11 -0.77 -9.19
CA ASP A 114 2.10 -1.03 -10.21
C ASP A 114 0.88 -0.13 -10.05
N GLY A 115 0.84 0.96 -10.84
CA GLY A 115 -0.28 1.89 -10.81
C GLY A 115 -1.62 1.29 -11.27
N GLN A 116 -1.61 0.29 -12.15
CA GLN A 116 -2.85 -0.37 -12.60
C GLN A 116 -3.42 -1.28 -11.53
N TRP A 117 -2.57 -2.05 -10.87
CA TRP A 117 -2.97 -2.88 -9.73
C TRP A 117 -3.50 -2.02 -8.57
N SER A 118 -2.77 -0.97 -8.21
CA SER A 118 -3.18 0.01 -7.20
C SER A 118 -4.54 0.66 -7.53
N HIS A 119 -4.77 0.99 -8.80
CA HIS A 119 -6.05 1.55 -9.24
C HIS A 119 -7.22 0.58 -9.07
N ARG A 120 -7.02 -0.73 -9.26
CA ARG A 120 -8.08 -1.74 -9.00
C ARG A 120 -8.52 -1.76 -7.54
N ILE A 121 -7.60 -1.51 -6.60
CA ILE A 121 -7.91 -1.45 -5.16
C ILE A 121 -8.59 -0.15 -4.77
N THR A 122 -8.16 0.97 -5.35
CA THR A 122 -8.54 2.32 -4.89
C THR A 122 -9.74 2.89 -5.61
N SER A 123 -10.01 2.45 -6.83
CA SER A 123 -11.13 2.95 -7.63
C SER A 123 -12.48 2.52 -7.07
N PRO A 124 -13.41 3.45 -6.84
CA PRO A 124 -14.77 3.14 -6.37
C PRO A 124 -15.57 2.24 -7.32
N ARG A 125 -15.13 2.13 -8.60
CA ARG A 125 -15.80 1.28 -9.62
C ARG A 125 -15.57 -0.20 -9.40
N HIS A 126 -14.47 -0.59 -8.76
CA HIS A 126 -14.12 -2.00 -8.54
C HIS A 126 -14.66 -2.56 -7.21
N HIS A 127 -15.36 -1.74 -6.43
CA HIS A 127 -16.00 -2.15 -5.17
C HIS A 127 -15.09 -2.98 -4.23
N CYS A 128 -13.77 -2.77 -4.32
CA CYS A 128 -12.82 -3.49 -3.48
C CYS A 128 -13.09 -3.20 -1.99
N GLU A 129 -13.56 -4.20 -1.27
CA GLU A 129 -13.93 -4.08 0.13
C GLU A 129 -12.72 -3.85 1.04
N LYS A 130 -12.94 -3.13 2.14
CA LYS A 130 -11.96 -2.92 3.20
C LYS A 130 -12.63 -3.21 4.52
N THR A 131 -12.02 -4.08 5.31
CA THR A 131 -12.53 -4.47 6.62
C THR A 131 -11.66 -3.88 7.72
N TYR A 132 -12.32 -3.25 8.67
CA TYR A 132 -11.68 -2.56 9.79
C TYR A 132 -12.18 -3.12 11.12
N LEU A 133 -11.25 -3.33 12.06
CA LEU A 133 -11.56 -3.43 13.48
C LEU A 133 -11.65 -2.01 14.03
N VAL A 134 -12.78 -1.70 14.66
CA VAL A 134 -13.11 -0.35 15.13
C VAL A 134 -13.38 -0.41 16.64
N THR A 135 -12.66 0.41 17.41
CA THR A 135 -12.93 0.61 18.83
C THR A 135 -13.73 1.91 19.00
N LEU A 136 -14.83 1.84 19.70
CA LEU A 136 -15.79 2.92 19.93
C LEU A 136 -15.66 3.49 21.34
N GLU A 137 -15.93 4.78 21.47
CA GLU A 137 -15.97 5.47 22.76
C GLU A 137 -17.18 5.01 23.62
N ASN A 138 -18.32 4.77 22.97
CA ASN A 138 -19.56 4.36 23.61
C ASN A 138 -20.06 3.02 23.03
N PRO A 139 -20.87 2.26 23.77
CA PRO A 139 -21.50 1.07 23.25
C PRO A 139 -22.28 1.33 21.93
N LEU A 140 -22.28 0.34 21.05
CA LEU A 140 -22.99 0.40 19.79
C LEU A 140 -24.51 0.50 20.03
N SER A 141 -25.18 1.42 19.33
CA SER A 141 -26.64 1.46 19.30
C SER A 141 -27.20 0.33 18.45
N ALA A 142 -28.30 -0.28 18.89
CA ALA A 142 -28.90 -1.46 18.26
C ALA A 142 -29.29 -1.27 16.79
N ASP A 143 -29.59 -0.04 16.37
CA ASP A 143 -30.01 0.31 15.02
C ASP A 143 -28.84 0.69 14.08
N THR A 144 -27.61 0.79 14.59
CA THR A 144 -26.44 1.24 13.83
C THR A 144 -26.17 0.32 12.62
N ALA A 145 -26.26 -0.99 12.79
CA ALA A 145 -26.03 -1.95 11.72
C ALA A 145 -27.03 -1.77 10.57
N GLU A 146 -28.31 -1.55 10.89
CA GLU A 146 -29.36 -1.30 9.91
C GLU A 146 -29.13 0.04 9.18
N GLN A 147 -28.73 1.08 9.90
CA GLN A 147 -28.39 2.38 9.30
C GLN A 147 -27.22 2.26 8.32
N PHE A 148 -26.16 1.55 8.70
CA PHE A 148 -24.99 1.35 7.82
C PHE A 148 -25.31 0.49 6.60
N ALA A 149 -26.18 -0.50 6.75
CA ALA A 149 -26.64 -1.32 5.62
C ALA A 149 -27.47 -0.54 4.59
N LYS A 150 -28.13 0.54 5.02
CA LYS A 150 -28.87 1.47 4.13
C LYS A 150 -28.00 2.59 3.58
N GLY A 151 -26.86 2.83 4.20
CA GLY A 151 -26.02 3.99 3.99
C GLY A 151 -26.40 5.17 4.87
N VAL A 152 -25.43 5.96 5.30
CA VAL A 152 -25.62 7.13 6.16
C VAL A 152 -25.18 8.40 5.48
N GLN A 153 -25.80 9.51 5.86
CA GLN A 153 -25.47 10.84 5.37
C GLN A 153 -24.24 11.37 6.10
N LEU A 154 -23.15 11.55 5.38
CA LEU A 154 -21.97 12.20 5.92
C LEU A 154 -22.08 13.73 5.84
N HIS A 155 -21.55 14.43 6.85
CA HIS A 155 -21.53 15.88 6.86
C HIS A 155 -20.82 16.44 5.61
N ASN A 156 -21.42 17.41 4.95
CA ASN A 156 -20.97 18.04 3.70
C ASN A 156 -20.86 17.12 2.47
N GLU A 157 -21.48 15.96 2.48
CA GLU A 157 -21.61 15.10 1.30
C GLU A 157 -23.01 15.21 0.72
N LYS A 158 -23.16 15.00 -0.59
CA LYS A 158 -24.49 15.01 -1.25
C LYS A 158 -25.17 13.65 -1.16
N ASP A 159 -24.39 12.59 -1.32
CA ASP A 159 -24.90 11.22 -1.41
C ASP A 159 -24.65 10.45 -0.12
N LEU A 160 -25.55 9.55 0.20
CA LEU A 160 -25.36 8.57 1.27
C LEU A 160 -24.07 7.76 1.01
N THR A 161 -23.52 7.19 2.06
CA THR A 161 -22.47 6.16 1.91
C THR A 161 -23.06 4.94 1.19
N LYS A 162 -22.19 4.18 0.52
CA LYS A 162 -22.59 2.84 0.07
C LYS A 162 -22.98 1.98 1.27
N PRO A 163 -23.84 0.95 1.07
CA PRO A 163 -24.11 -0.05 2.10
C PRO A 163 -22.82 -0.61 2.71
N ALA A 164 -22.80 -0.74 4.02
CA ALA A 164 -21.69 -1.31 4.76
C ALA A 164 -22.17 -2.45 5.67
N VAL A 165 -21.29 -3.41 5.91
CA VAL A 165 -21.58 -4.56 6.79
C VAL A 165 -20.92 -4.31 8.15
N LEU A 166 -21.71 -4.32 9.21
CA LEU A 166 -21.27 -4.14 10.59
C LEU A 166 -21.50 -5.42 11.39
N GLU A 167 -20.44 -5.91 12.02
CA GLU A 167 -20.46 -7.05 12.92
C GLU A 167 -20.03 -6.59 14.31
N GLU A 168 -20.90 -6.79 15.32
CA GLU A 168 -20.58 -6.50 16.71
C GLU A 168 -19.73 -7.63 17.31
N ILE A 169 -18.57 -7.31 17.86
CA ILE A 169 -17.67 -8.24 18.55
C ILE A 169 -17.90 -8.10 20.06
N THR A 170 -17.86 -6.86 20.53
CA THR A 170 -18.23 -6.46 21.90
C THR A 170 -19.07 -5.17 21.82
N PRO A 171 -19.69 -4.70 22.90
CA PRO A 171 -20.44 -3.44 22.88
C PRO A 171 -19.67 -2.22 22.35
N THR A 172 -18.34 -2.21 22.46
CA THR A 172 -17.46 -1.10 22.04
C THR A 172 -16.44 -1.51 20.99
N GLU A 173 -16.48 -2.73 20.49
CA GLU A 173 -15.57 -3.21 19.46
C GLU A 173 -16.35 -3.89 18.34
N VAL A 174 -16.18 -3.41 17.11
CA VAL A 174 -16.94 -3.87 15.96
C VAL A 174 -16.03 -4.07 14.76
N ARG A 175 -16.44 -4.95 13.85
CA ARG A 175 -15.84 -5.09 12.53
C ARG A 175 -16.72 -4.42 11.50
N LEU A 176 -16.16 -3.47 10.73
CA LEU A 176 -16.87 -2.75 9.68
C LEU A 176 -16.23 -3.03 8.33
N THR A 177 -17.05 -3.48 7.37
CA THR A 177 -16.64 -3.67 5.98
C THR A 177 -17.32 -2.63 5.09
N ILE A 178 -16.53 -1.87 4.34
CA ILE A 178 -16.96 -0.85 3.39
C ILE A 178 -16.41 -1.12 2.00
N SER A 179 -17.15 -0.76 0.94
CA SER A 179 -16.78 -0.95 -0.47
C SER A 179 -16.37 0.34 -1.19
N GLU A 180 -16.11 1.40 -0.45
CA GLU A 180 -15.63 2.72 -0.93
C GLU A 180 -14.58 3.28 0.03
N GLY A 181 -14.06 4.48 -0.25
CA GLY A 181 -13.01 5.08 0.59
C GLY A 181 -13.06 6.60 0.52
N ARG A 182 -14.09 7.23 1.14
CA ARG A 182 -14.17 8.68 1.29
C ARG A 182 -13.20 9.14 2.40
N TYR A 183 -12.87 10.41 2.40
CA TYR A 183 -12.02 11.00 3.42
C TYR A 183 -12.56 10.76 4.83
N HIS A 184 -11.75 10.13 5.70
CA HIS A 184 -12.07 9.74 7.08
C HIS A 184 -13.41 8.99 7.22
N GLN A 185 -13.78 8.15 6.23
CA GLN A 185 -15.13 7.62 6.09
C GLN A 185 -15.62 6.89 7.33
N VAL A 186 -14.85 5.93 7.87
CA VAL A 186 -15.27 5.14 9.03
C VAL A 186 -15.55 6.05 10.24
N LYS A 187 -14.67 6.98 10.55
CA LYS A 187 -14.84 7.93 11.66
C LYS A 187 -16.09 8.79 11.48
N ARG A 188 -16.32 9.27 10.26
CA ARG A 188 -17.48 10.11 9.93
C ARG A 188 -18.79 9.33 9.94
N MET A 189 -18.78 8.03 9.56
CA MET A 189 -19.96 7.17 9.64
C MET A 189 -20.42 7.00 11.09
N PHE A 190 -19.49 6.68 12.01
CA PHE A 190 -19.83 6.56 13.43
C PHE A 190 -20.25 7.91 14.04
N ALA A 191 -19.61 9.03 13.65
CA ALA A 191 -20.03 10.35 14.07
C ALA A 191 -21.46 10.69 13.61
N ALA A 192 -21.88 10.26 12.42
CA ALA A 192 -23.23 10.46 11.90
C ALA A 192 -24.32 9.75 12.70
N VAL A 193 -23.97 8.67 13.42
CA VAL A 193 -24.87 7.93 14.34
C VAL A 193 -24.63 8.26 15.81
N GLY A 194 -23.91 9.35 16.08
CA GLY A 194 -23.71 9.86 17.45
C GLY A 194 -22.67 9.12 18.28
N ASN A 195 -21.76 8.35 17.65
CA ASN A 195 -20.67 7.68 18.33
C ASN A 195 -19.30 8.21 17.85
N ARG A 196 -18.22 7.81 18.51
CA ARG A 196 -16.86 8.23 18.19
C ARG A 196 -15.92 7.03 18.08
N VAL A 197 -15.11 7.02 17.04
CA VAL A 197 -14.04 6.05 16.86
C VAL A 197 -12.82 6.49 17.67
N VAL A 198 -12.35 5.64 18.58
CA VAL A 198 -11.15 5.86 19.40
C VAL A 198 -9.99 4.96 18.98
N GLY A 199 -10.26 3.88 18.24
CA GLY A 199 -9.26 3.01 17.61
C GLY A 199 -9.73 2.54 16.24
N LEU A 200 -8.83 2.50 15.28
CA LEU A 200 -9.13 2.06 13.91
C LEU A 200 -7.95 1.27 13.34
N HIS A 201 -8.22 0.02 12.99
CA HIS A 201 -7.21 -0.90 12.46
C HIS A 201 -7.76 -1.60 11.22
N ARG A 202 -7.07 -1.49 10.08
CA ARG A 202 -7.50 -2.19 8.87
C ARG A 202 -6.95 -3.60 8.83
N GLU A 203 -7.85 -4.58 8.88
CA GLU A 203 -7.51 -6.01 8.88
C GLU A 203 -7.40 -6.60 7.47
N ARG A 204 -8.16 -6.06 6.48
CA ARG A 204 -8.32 -6.68 5.16
C ARG A 204 -8.55 -5.66 4.04
N ILE A 205 -8.06 -5.97 2.86
CA ILE A 205 -8.38 -5.30 1.58
C ILE A 205 -8.72 -6.38 0.56
N GLY A 206 -9.96 -6.45 0.09
CA GLY A 206 -10.44 -7.55 -0.74
C GLY A 206 -10.19 -8.90 -0.07
N GLU A 207 -9.53 -9.81 -0.76
CA GLU A 207 -9.15 -11.13 -0.21
C GLU A 207 -7.86 -11.10 0.60
N ILE A 208 -7.09 -10.01 0.55
CA ILE A 208 -5.81 -9.90 1.25
C ILE A 208 -6.05 -9.52 2.71
N ALA A 209 -5.80 -10.46 3.62
CA ALA A 209 -5.79 -10.21 5.06
C ALA A 209 -4.40 -9.81 5.55
N LEU A 210 -4.34 -8.94 6.56
CA LEU A 210 -3.08 -8.65 7.25
C LEU A 210 -2.51 -9.93 7.85
N ASP A 211 -1.25 -10.19 7.58
CA ASP A 211 -0.54 -11.33 8.16
C ASP A 211 -0.38 -11.13 9.68
N PRO A 212 -0.95 -12.02 10.51
CA PRO A 212 -0.94 -11.86 11.96
C PRO A 212 0.46 -12.00 12.58
N THR A 213 1.44 -12.46 11.81
CA THR A 213 2.83 -12.57 12.28
C THR A 213 3.63 -11.29 12.13
N LEU A 214 3.12 -10.31 11.37
CA LEU A 214 3.79 -9.03 11.19
C LEU A 214 3.52 -8.10 12.37
N GLU A 215 4.56 -7.77 13.11
CA GLU A 215 4.50 -6.73 14.13
C GLU A 215 4.31 -5.33 13.50
N PRO A 216 3.83 -4.33 14.27
CA PRO A 216 3.71 -2.95 13.77
C PRO A 216 5.03 -2.42 13.21
N GLY A 217 5.03 -1.97 11.95
CA GLY A 217 6.21 -1.52 11.22
C GLY A 217 6.88 -2.61 10.38
N GLU A 218 6.50 -3.85 10.54
CA GLU A 218 7.02 -4.94 9.70
C GLU A 218 6.25 -5.07 8.38
N TYR A 219 6.94 -5.57 7.37
CA TYR A 219 6.39 -5.79 6.04
C TYR A 219 6.90 -7.10 5.43
N ARG A 220 6.18 -7.62 4.45
CA ARG A 220 6.61 -8.73 3.60
C ARG A 220 6.13 -8.54 2.16
N ARG A 221 6.71 -9.29 1.24
CA ARG A 221 6.18 -9.43 -0.11
C ARG A 221 4.83 -10.13 -0.10
N LEU A 222 3.94 -9.70 -0.99
CA LEU A 222 2.72 -10.44 -1.27
C LEU A 222 3.05 -11.74 -2.01
N THR A 223 2.24 -12.76 -1.76
CA THR A 223 2.26 -14.01 -2.54
C THR A 223 1.63 -13.78 -3.93
N GLU A 224 1.90 -14.68 -4.86
CA GLU A 224 1.28 -14.62 -6.19
C GLU A 224 -0.26 -14.73 -6.11
N GLU A 225 -0.78 -15.52 -5.17
CA GLU A 225 -2.21 -15.66 -4.91
C GLU A 225 -2.84 -14.35 -4.40
N GLU A 226 -2.17 -13.68 -3.44
CA GLU A 226 -2.60 -12.38 -2.94
C GLU A 226 -2.59 -11.32 -4.06
N ILE A 227 -1.56 -11.28 -4.90
CA ILE A 227 -1.48 -10.35 -6.04
C ILE A 227 -2.60 -10.62 -7.04
N ALA A 228 -2.84 -11.90 -7.37
CA ALA A 228 -3.87 -12.31 -8.33
C ALA A 228 -5.29 -12.07 -7.82
N SER A 229 -5.53 -12.12 -6.49
CA SER A 229 -6.84 -11.90 -5.88
C SER A 229 -7.36 -10.48 -6.10
N VAL A 230 -6.48 -9.50 -6.32
CA VAL A 230 -6.86 -8.13 -6.68
C VAL A 230 -7.25 -8.06 -8.15
N GLY A 231 -8.41 -8.60 -8.42
CA GLY A 231 -9.20 -8.43 -9.62
C GLY A 231 -8.52 -8.67 -10.96
N ALA A 232 -8.80 -9.84 -11.55
CA ALA A 232 -9.14 -9.81 -12.97
C ALA A 232 -10.44 -8.99 -13.11
N PRO A 233 -10.61 -8.13 -14.15
CA PRO A 233 -11.87 -7.46 -14.37
C PRO A 233 -12.99 -8.52 -14.46
N GLU A 234 -14.06 -8.34 -13.72
CA GLU A 234 -15.29 -9.09 -13.94
C GLU A 234 -15.61 -8.98 -15.44
N ARG A 235 -15.72 -10.12 -16.09
CA ARG A 235 -16.03 -10.24 -17.52
C ARG A 235 -17.49 -9.89 -17.79
#